data_b227a76720240cb10e7262fe044eb0ce
#
_entry.id   b227a76720240cb10e7262fe044eb0ce
#
_cell.length_a   1.000
_cell.length_b   1.000
_cell.length_c   1.000
_cell.angle_alpha   90.00
_cell.angle_beta   90.00
_cell.angle_gamma   90.00
#
_symmetry.space_group_name_H-M   'P 1'
#
loop_
_entity.id
_entity.type
_entity.pdbx_description
1 polymer ?
#
loop_
_entity_poly.entity_id
_entity_poly.type
_entity_poly.pdbx_seq_one_letter_code
_entity_poly.pdbx_strand_id
1 'polypeptide(L)'
;MNKKTKLIHGGHTTDDYTGAVTTPIYQTSTYLQDDIGDLRQGYEYSRTANPTRSSVESVIAALENGKHGFAFSSGVAAISAVVMLLDKGDHIILNSDVYGGTYRALTKVFTRFGIEVDFVDTTHTDSIVQAIRPTTKMLFIETPSNPLLRVTDIKKSAEIAKEHGLISVVDNTFMTPYYQNPLDLGIDIVLHSATKYLGGHSDVVAGLVATSDDKLAERLAFISNSTGGILGPQDSYLLVRGIKTLGLRMEQINRSVIEIIKMLQAHPAVQQVFHPSIESHLNHGVHMAQADGHTGVIAFEVKDTESAKQLIKATSYYTLAESLGAVESLISVPALMTHASIPADIRAKEGITDGLVRISVGIEDTEDLVDDLKQALDTL
;
A
#
# COMPACT_ATOMS: atom_id res chain seq x y z
N MET A 1 -2.83 -13.97 19.13
CA MET A 1 -1.77 -12.98 19.51
C MET A 1 -2.31 -11.56 19.33
N ASN A 2 -1.98 -10.64 20.24
CA ASN A 2 -2.27 -9.22 20.06
C ASN A 2 -1.36 -8.61 18.96
N LYS A 3 -1.76 -7.51 18.35
CA LYS A 3 -1.10 -6.92 17.16
C LYS A 3 0.42 -6.75 17.33
N LYS A 4 0.91 -6.12 18.38
CA LYS A 4 2.36 -5.91 18.61
C LYS A 4 3.14 -7.23 18.73
N THR A 5 2.59 -8.21 19.45
CA THR A 5 3.19 -9.56 19.55
C THR A 5 3.21 -10.26 18.21
N LYS A 6 2.16 -10.05 17.38
CA LYS A 6 2.05 -10.64 16.05
C LYS A 6 3.10 -10.09 15.08
N LEU A 7 3.46 -8.80 15.17
CA LEU A 7 4.57 -8.22 14.40
C LEU A 7 5.92 -8.89 14.68
N ILE A 8 6.12 -9.40 15.91
CA ILE A 8 7.39 -10.01 16.33
C ILE A 8 7.40 -11.52 16.09
N HIS A 9 6.26 -12.19 16.27
CA HIS A 9 6.18 -13.66 16.29
C HIS A 9 5.24 -14.26 15.25
N GLY A 10 4.34 -13.47 14.65
CA GLY A 10 3.38 -13.96 13.68
C GLY A 10 4.06 -14.36 12.37
N GLY A 11 3.99 -15.64 11.99
CA GLY A 11 4.63 -16.15 10.77
C GLY A 11 6.16 -16.25 10.81
N HIS A 12 6.81 -15.73 11.86
CA HIS A 12 8.25 -15.88 12.01
C HIS A 12 8.62 -17.30 12.43
N THR A 13 9.60 -17.87 11.75
CA THR A 13 10.16 -19.17 12.05
C THR A 13 11.60 -19.03 12.58
N THR A 14 11.94 -19.83 13.58
CA THR A 14 13.34 -19.99 14.00
C THR A 14 14.09 -20.80 12.95
N ASP A 15 15.37 -20.51 12.75
CA ASP A 15 16.21 -21.34 11.87
C ASP A 15 16.45 -22.72 12.51
N ASP A 16 15.92 -23.76 11.88
CA ASP A 16 16.00 -25.12 12.45
C ASP A 16 17.43 -25.68 12.47
N TYR A 17 18.33 -25.13 11.64
CA TYR A 17 19.70 -25.62 11.56
C TYR A 17 20.60 -25.08 12.67
N THR A 18 20.52 -23.77 12.96
CA THR A 18 21.38 -23.12 13.97
C THR A 18 20.64 -22.64 15.21
N GLY A 19 19.30 -22.60 15.16
CA GLY A 19 18.49 -21.96 16.20
C GLY A 19 18.56 -20.44 16.18
N ALA A 20 18.97 -19.83 15.08
CA ALA A 20 19.06 -18.37 14.97
C ALA A 20 17.69 -17.73 15.19
N VAL A 21 17.64 -16.71 16.06
CA VAL A 21 16.40 -15.99 16.43
C VAL A 21 15.86 -15.16 15.27
N THR A 22 16.73 -14.66 14.40
CA THR A 22 16.34 -13.99 13.15
C THR A 22 16.58 -14.91 11.97
N THR A 23 15.72 -14.82 10.94
CA THR A 23 15.86 -15.63 9.73
C THR A 23 17.19 -15.33 9.04
N PRO A 24 18.06 -16.34 8.75
CA PRO A 24 19.27 -16.15 7.99
C PRO A 24 19.01 -15.67 6.56
N ILE A 25 20.01 -15.01 5.95
CA ILE A 25 19.94 -14.63 4.54
C ILE A 25 20.48 -15.79 3.69
N TYR A 26 19.59 -16.50 3.00
CA TYR A 26 19.92 -17.57 2.06
C TYR A 26 20.18 -17.01 0.67
N GLN A 27 21.40 -16.48 0.46
CA GLN A 27 21.81 -15.91 -0.82
C GLN A 27 22.28 -17.03 -1.76
N THR A 28 21.33 -17.79 -2.29
CA THR A 28 21.58 -18.90 -3.21
C THR A 28 20.52 -18.97 -4.30
N SER A 29 20.84 -19.55 -5.45
CA SER A 29 19.88 -19.79 -6.53
C SER A 29 19.34 -21.23 -6.54
N THR A 30 20.14 -22.22 -6.14
CA THR A 30 19.82 -23.63 -6.29
C THR A 30 20.09 -24.41 -5.01
N TYR A 31 19.40 -25.54 -4.82
CA TYR A 31 19.48 -26.37 -3.63
C TYR A 31 19.79 -27.83 -4.02
N LEU A 32 20.50 -28.54 -3.16
CA LEU A 32 20.76 -29.96 -3.29
C LEU A 32 19.48 -30.75 -3.10
N GLN A 33 19.24 -31.73 -3.95
CA GLN A 33 18.21 -32.78 -3.77
C GLN A 33 18.89 -34.06 -3.28
N ASP A 34 18.21 -34.80 -2.40
CA ASP A 34 18.73 -36.09 -1.91
C ASP A 34 18.54 -37.20 -2.94
N ASP A 35 17.47 -37.13 -3.76
CA ASP A 35 17.23 -37.94 -4.97
C ASP A 35 16.39 -37.11 -5.94
N ILE A 36 16.16 -37.60 -7.16
CA ILE A 36 15.35 -36.93 -8.18
C ILE A 36 13.94 -36.64 -7.63
N GLY A 37 13.64 -35.35 -7.43
CA GLY A 37 12.37 -34.89 -6.86
C GLY A 37 12.27 -35.00 -5.35
N ASP A 38 13.29 -35.46 -4.63
CA ASP A 38 13.36 -35.45 -3.17
C ASP A 38 14.02 -34.17 -2.67
N LEU A 39 13.17 -33.18 -2.38
CA LEU A 39 13.58 -31.84 -2.04
C LEU A 39 13.79 -31.67 -0.53
N ARG A 40 14.96 -31.15 -0.11
CA ARG A 40 15.20 -30.81 1.28
C ARG A 40 14.30 -29.63 1.70
N GLN A 41 13.38 -29.90 2.62
CA GLN A 41 12.39 -28.91 3.12
C GLN A 41 11.56 -28.23 2.01
N GLY A 42 11.46 -28.85 0.81
CA GLY A 42 10.69 -28.32 -0.31
C GLY A 42 11.41 -27.26 -1.16
N TYR A 43 12.70 -27.00 -0.93
CA TYR A 43 13.46 -26.03 -1.71
C TYR A 43 14.22 -26.70 -2.86
N GLU A 44 14.09 -26.14 -4.07
CA GLU A 44 14.82 -26.59 -5.28
C GLU A 44 15.54 -25.43 -5.96
N TYR A 45 14.87 -24.29 -6.08
CA TYR A 45 15.34 -23.11 -6.81
C TYR A 45 14.75 -21.84 -6.23
N SER A 46 15.57 -20.80 -6.03
CA SER A 46 15.15 -19.58 -5.29
C SER A 46 14.04 -18.77 -5.96
N ARG A 47 13.83 -18.90 -7.29
CA ARG A 47 12.69 -18.29 -7.95
C ARG A 47 11.38 -18.94 -7.48
N THR A 48 11.35 -20.25 -7.30
CA THR A 48 10.20 -20.99 -6.79
C THR A 48 10.00 -20.71 -5.30
N ALA A 49 11.02 -20.97 -4.47
CA ALA A 49 11.00 -20.74 -3.03
C ALA A 49 12.41 -20.44 -2.50
N ASN A 50 12.49 -19.54 -1.49
CA ASN A 50 13.74 -19.23 -0.79
C ASN A 50 13.42 -19.05 0.70
N PRO A 51 14.18 -19.65 1.65
CA PRO A 51 13.84 -19.59 3.09
C PRO A 51 13.69 -18.19 3.64
N THR A 52 14.52 -17.24 3.20
CA THR A 52 14.42 -15.83 3.66
C THR A 52 13.16 -15.16 3.12
N ARG A 53 12.81 -15.40 1.84
CA ARG A 53 11.56 -14.90 1.25
C ARG A 53 10.34 -15.57 1.86
N SER A 54 10.38 -16.88 2.07
CA SER A 54 9.28 -17.62 2.71
C SER A 54 8.97 -17.09 4.11
N SER A 55 9.98 -16.59 4.85
CA SER A 55 9.76 -15.93 6.13
C SER A 55 8.89 -14.66 6.00
N VAL A 56 9.19 -13.78 5.05
CA VAL A 56 8.37 -12.55 4.86
C VAL A 56 6.98 -12.89 4.33
N GLU A 57 6.85 -13.92 3.48
CA GLU A 57 5.57 -14.41 2.96
C GLU A 57 4.68 -14.94 4.09
N SER A 58 5.25 -15.71 5.01
CA SER A 58 4.54 -16.20 6.20
C SER A 58 4.14 -15.05 7.15
N VAL A 59 5.01 -14.04 7.28
CA VAL A 59 4.74 -12.87 8.12
C VAL A 59 3.56 -12.07 7.58
N ILE A 60 3.52 -11.75 6.28
CA ILE A 60 2.41 -10.97 5.74
C ILE A 60 1.09 -11.75 5.77
N ALA A 61 1.11 -13.05 5.48
CA ALA A 61 -0.06 -13.91 5.64
C ALA A 61 -0.61 -13.83 7.08
N ALA A 62 0.27 -13.99 8.07
CA ALA A 62 -0.12 -13.89 9.47
C ALA A 62 -0.67 -12.50 9.83
N LEU A 63 -0.03 -11.41 9.39
CA LEU A 63 -0.43 -10.04 9.74
C LEU A 63 -1.79 -9.67 9.16
N GLU A 64 -2.08 -10.09 7.95
CA GLU A 64 -3.38 -9.87 7.29
C GLU A 64 -4.45 -10.92 7.66
N ASN A 65 -4.18 -11.82 8.61
CA ASN A 65 -5.07 -12.94 8.98
C ASN A 65 -5.38 -13.90 7.81
N GLY A 66 -4.49 -13.94 6.81
CA GLY A 66 -4.58 -14.83 5.65
C GLY A 66 -3.87 -16.17 5.86
N LYS A 67 -4.07 -17.08 4.92
CA LYS A 67 -3.40 -18.38 4.88
C LYS A 67 -2.09 -18.33 4.08
N HIS A 68 -2.07 -17.55 3.00
CA HIS A 68 -1.00 -17.51 2.00
C HIS A 68 -0.46 -16.10 1.85
N GLY A 69 0.85 -15.99 1.72
CA GLY A 69 1.55 -14.74 1.43
C GLY A 69 2.52 -14.90 0.27
N PHE A 70 2.75 -13.83 -0.47
CA PHE A 70 3.67 -13.76 -1.61
C PHE A 70 4.47 -12.48 -1.55
N ALA A 71 5.76 -12.57 -1.91
CA ALA A 71 6.65 -11.43 -1.91
C ALA A 71 7.25 -11.17 -3.31
N PHE A 72 7.06 -9.95 -3.79
CA PHE A 72 7.41 -9.47 -5.13
C PHE A 72 8.47 -8.37 -5.07
N SER A 73 9.20 -8.20 -6.16
CA SER A 73 10.28 -7.22 -6.31
C SER A 73 9.84 -5.74 -6.22
N SER A 74 8.53 -5.48 -6.28
CA SER A 74 7.96 -4.13 -6.10
C SER A 74 6.44 -4.20 -5.89
N GLY A 75 5.83 -3.11 -5.40
CA GLY A 75 4.37 -2.99 -5.36
C GLY A 75 3.72 -3.16 -6.74
N VAL A 76 4.33 -2.59 -7.78
CA VAL A 76 3.82 -2.74 -9.16
C VAL A 76 3.96 -4.18 -9.67
N ALA A 77 5.00 -4.93 -9.27
CA ALA A 77 5.12 -6.35 -9.58
C ALA A 77 4.01 -7.17 -8.90
N ALA A 78 3.66 -6.84 -7.65
CA ALA A 78 2.54 -7.45 -6.93
C ALA A 78 1.20 -7.13 -7.62
N ILE A 79 0.94 -5.86 -7.97
CA ILE A 79 -0.25 -5.44 -8.73
C ILE A 79 -0.32 -6.22 -10.05
N SER A 80 0.79 -6.31 -10.78
CA SER A 80 0.85 -7.03 -12.06
C SER A 80 0.52 -8.51 -11.89
N ALA A 81 1.03 -9.17 -10.86
CA ALA A 81 0.72 -10.57 -10.57
C ALA A 81 -0.77 -10.78 -10.28
N VAL A 82 -1.40 -9.86 -9.54
CA VAL A 82 -2.84 -9.90 -9.25
C VAL A 82 -3.66 -9.67 -10.52
N VAL A 83 -3.28 -8.71 -11.37
CA VAL A 83 -3.98 -8.45 -12.65
C VAL A 83 -3.82 -9.63 -13.63
N MET A 84 -2.71 -10.37 -13.58
CA MET A 84 -2.50 -11.60 -14.37
C MET A 84 -3.39 -12.78 -13.95
N LEU A 85 -4.22 -12.65 -12.92
CA LEU A 85 -5.32 -13.58 -12.64
C LEU A 85 -6.45 -13.48 -13.67
N LEU A 86 -6.52 -12.37 -14.41
CA LEU A 86 -7.51 -12.10 -15.45
C LEU A 86 -7.08 -12.66 -16.81
N ASP A 87 -8.07 -13.04 -17.59
CA ASP A 87 -7.89 -13.50 -18.96
C ASP A 87 -8.19 -12.37 -19.97
N LYS A 88 -7.77 -12.55 -21.22
CA LYS A 88 -8.08 -11.63 -22.32
C LYS A 88 -9.59 -11.45 -22.48
N GLY A 89 -10.05 -10.21 -22.46
CA GLY A 89 -11.47 -9.83 -22.55
C GLY A 89 -12.14 -9.63 -21.20
N ASP A 90 -11.45 -9.94 -20.10
CA ASP A 90 -11.93 -9.64 -18.77
C ASP A 90 -11.86 -8.14 -18.47
N HIS A 91 -12.78 -7.68 -17.64
CA HIS A 91 -12.91 -6.31 -17.20
C HIS A 91 -12.59 -6.17 -15.70
N ILE A 92 -11.88 -5.11 -15.36
CA ILE A 92 -11.53 -4.71 -13.99
C ILE A 92 -12.06 -3.31 -13.68
N ILE A 93 -12.64 -3.14 -12.49
CA ILE A 93 -13.08 -1.85 -11.95
C ILE A 93 -12.07 -1.38 -10.89
N LEU A 94 -11.65 -0.11 -10.97
CA LEU A 94 -10.78 0.53 -9.98
C LEU A 94 -11.34 1.86 -9.49
N ASN A 95 -10.85 2.35 -8.35
CA ASN A 95 -11.12 3.72 -7.94
C ASN A 95 -10.39 4.73 -8.86
N SER A 96 -11.05 5.87 -9.13
CA SER A 96 -10.61 6.85 -10.14
C SER A 96 -9.30 7.55 -9.77
N ASP A 97 -8.99 7.67 -8.49
CA ASP A 97 -7.80 8.30 -7.92
C ASP A 97 -6.74 7.28 -7.44
N VAL A 98 -6.70 6.09 -8.07
CA VAL A 98 -5.70 5.06 -7.79
C VAL A 98 -4.27 5.56 -8.05
N TYR A 99 -3.30 4.98 -7.36
CA TYR A 99 -1.87 5.26 -7.55
C TYR A 99 -1.46 5.33 -9.03
N GLY A 100 -0.73 6.38 -9.41
CA GLY A 100 -0.34 6.63 -10.81
C GLY A 100 0.43 5.47 -11.48
N GLY A 101 1.15 4.65 -10.70
CA GLY A 101 1.80 3.42 -11.19
C GLY A 101 0.80 2.35 -11.59
N THR A 102 -0.26 2.17 -10.80
CA THR A 102 -1.37 1.25 -11.09
C THR A 102 -2.13 1.71 -12.34
N TYR A 103 -2.48 3.00 -12.40
CA TYR A 103 -3.10 3.60 -13.58
C TYR A 103 -2.26 3.35 -14.84
N ARG A 104 -0.96 3.64 -14.79
CA ARG A 104 -0.05 3.45 -15.92
C ARG A 104 0.08 1.98 -16.33
N ALA A 105 0.24 1.06 -15.37
CA ALA A 105 0.33 -0.37 -15.65
C ALA A 105 -0.93 -0.87 -16.37
N LEU A 106 -2.11 -0.54 -15.87
CA LEU A 106 -3.37 -0.96 -16.44
C LEU A 106 -3.62 -0.35 -17.83
N THR A 107 -3.51 0.98 -17.96
CA THR A 107 -3.87 1.68 -19.20
C THR A 107 -2.84 1.57 -20.33
N LYS A 108 -1.56 1.30 -20.01
CA LYS A 108 -0.47 1.28 -21.02
C LYS A 108 0.14 -0.10 -21.25
N VAL A 109 -0.03 -1.03 -20.31
CA VAL A 109 0.53 -2.38 -20.42
C VAL A 109 -0.59 -3.41 -20.58
N PHE A 110 -1.48 -3.56 -19.59
CA PHE A 110 -2.46 -4.63 -19.56
C PHE A 110 -3.57 -4.50 -20.60
N THR A 111 -3.97 -3.28 -20.98
CA THR A 111 -4.89 -3.07 -22.11
C THR A 111 -4.34 -3.64 -23.42
N ARG A 112 -3.02 -3.70 -23.61
CA ARG A 112 -2.39 -4.34 -24.79
C ARG A 112 -2.56 -5.86 -24.81
N PHE A 113 -2.84 -6.46 -23.66
CA PHE A 113 -3.16 -7.89 -23.52
C PHE A 113 -4.66 -8.16 -23.50
N GLY A 114 -5.47 -7.11 -23.72
CA GLY A 114 -6.92 -7.21 -23.87
C GLY A 114 -7.70 -7.16 -22.55
N ILE A 115 -7.09 -6.68 -21.46
CA ILE A 115 -7.80 -6.37 -20.21
C ILE A 115 -8.54 -5.04 -20.40
N GLU A 116 -9.83 -5.03 -20.11
CA GLU A 116 -10.66 -3.82 -20.10
C GLU A 116 -10.67 -3.19 -18.71
N VAL A 117 -10.66 -1.84 -18.65
CA VAL A 117 -10.47 -1.11 -17.38
C VAL A 117 -11.44 0.05 -17.29
N ASP A 118 -12.21 0.12 -16.19
CA ASP A 118 -12.97 1.30 -15.81
C ASP A 118 -12.49 1.88 -14.47
N PHE A 119 -12.42 3.21 -14.44
CA PHE A 119 -12.11 3.96 -13.22
C PHE A 119 -13.37 4.66 -12.73
N VAL A 120 -13.76 4.41 -11.47
CA VAL A 120 -15.00 4.91 -10.88
C VAL A 120 -14.77 5.55 -9.52
N ASP A 121 -15.65 6.44 -9.10
CA ASP A 121 -15.65 6.96 -7.72
C ASP A 121 -16.20 5.89 -6.77
N THR A 122 -15.30 5.14 -6.13
CA THR A 122 -15.65 4.06 -5.20
C THR A 122 -16.08 4.54 -3.81
N THR A 123 -15.98 5.85 -3.53
CA THR A 123 -16.55 6.43 -2.29
C THR A 123 -18.07 6.27 -2.22
N HIS A 124 -18.69 6.10 -3.38
CA HIS A 124 -20.10 5.77 -3.57
C HIS A 124 -20.21 4.37 -4.15
N THR A 125 -20.53 3.38 -3.33
CA THR A 125 -20.60 1.97 -3.75
C THR A 125 -21.59 1.70 -4.89
N ASP A 126 -22.60 2.54 -5.07
CA ASP A 126 -23.53 2.47 -6.23
C ASP A 126 -22.81 2.66 -7.56
N SER A 127 -21.72 3.46 -7.60
CA SER A 127 -20.91 3.63 -8.80
C SER A 127 -20.19 2.33 -9.20
N ILE A 128 -19.80 1.52 -8.22
CA ILE A 128 -19.22 0.20 -8.46
C ILE A 128 -20.26 -0.69 -9.15
N VAL A 129 -21.47 -0.77 -8.60
CA VAL A 129 -22.56 -1.60 -9.15
C VAL A 129 -22.90 -1.19 -10.58
N GLN A 130 -22.98 0.12 -10.87
CA GLN A 130 -23.30 0.66 -12.20
C GLN A 130 -22.21 0.34 -13.23
N ALA A 131 -20.97 0.16 -12.84
CA ALA A 131 -19.85 -0.17 -13.73
C ALA A 131 -19.71 -1.66 -14.02
N ILE A 132 -20.43 -2.54 -13.30
CA ILE A 132 -20.35 -3.99 -13.49
C ILE A 132 -20.93 -4.39 -14.86
N ARG A 133 -20.16 -5.16 -15.61
CA ARG A 133 -20.51 -5.73 -16.92
C ARG A 133 -20.45 -7.26 -16.86
N PRO A 134 -21.00 -7.99 -17.83
CA PRO A 134 -20.86 -9.45 -17.90
C PRO A 134 -19.40 -9.94 -17.95
N THR A 135 -18.48 -9.09 -18.47
CA THR A 135 -17.04 -9.36 -18.54
C THR A 135 -16.27 -8.93 -17.29
N THR A 136 -16.90 -8.26 -16.32
CA THR A 136 -16.23 -7.85 -15.08
C THR A 136 -15.84 -9.08 -14.26
N LYS A 137 -14.58 -9.17 -13.86
CA LYS A 137 -14.01 -10.27 -13.07
C LYS A 137 -13.28 -9.80 -11.81
N MET A 138 -12.90 -8.52 -11.74
CA MET A 138 -12.16 -8.00 -10.60
C MET A 138 -12.64 -6.61 -10.19
N LEU A 139 -12.71 -6.40 -8.88
CA LEU A 139 -12.86 -5.09 -8.23
C LEU A 139 -11.57 -4.82 -7.45
N PHE A 140 -10.81 -3.80 -7.85
CA PHE A 140 -9.56 -3.41 -7.23
C PHE A 140 -9.71 -2.04 -6.55
N ILE A 141 -9.50 -1.96 -5.25
CA ILE A 141 -9.70 -0.76 -4.43
C ILE A 141 -8.39 -0.37 -3.75
N GLU A 142 -8.06 0.91 -3.77
CA GLU A 142 -7.05 1.54 -2.94
C GLU A 142 -7.75 2.43 -1.92
N THR A 143 -7.61 2.13 -0.61
CA THR A 143 -8.29 2.90 0.43
C THR A 143 -7.51 2.96 1.76
N PRO A 144 -7.29 4.18 2.33
CA PRO A 144 -7.51 5.49 1.70
C PRO A 144 -6.69 5.67 0.42
N SER A 145 -7.22 6.41 -0.56
CA SER A 145 -6.59 6.61 -1.86
C SER A 145 -5.49 7.68 -1.83
N ASN A 146 -4.72 7.79 -2.90
CA ASN A 146 -3.63 8.77 -3.06
C ASN A 146 -3.93 9.73 -4.22
N PRO A 147 -3.93 11.06 -4.03
CA PRO A 147 -3.41 11.78 -2.86
C PRO A 147 -4.48 12.30 -1.88
N LEU A 148 -5.77 12.26 -2.21
CA LEU A 148 -6.84 12.94 -1.47
C LEU A 148 -7.40 12.13 -0.30
N LEU A 149 -6.85 10.91 -0.08
CA LEU A 149 -7.21 10.06 1.06
C LEU A 149 -8.69 9.69 1.12
N ARG A 150 -9.33 9.57 -0.06
CA ARG A 150 -10.74 9.16 -0.16
C ARG A 150 -10.91 7.75 0.40
N VAL A 151 -12.01 7.55 1.11
CA VAL A 151 -12.31 6.28 1.79
C VAL A 151 -13.40 5.52 1.06
N THR A 152 -13.11 4.27 0.74
CA THR A 152 -14.07 3.29 0.21
C THR A 152 -14.50 2.34 1.32
N ASP A 153 -15.78 1.99 1.39
CA ASP A 153 -16.32 0.97 2.31
C ASP A 153 -15.87 -0.42 1.84
N ILE A 154 -14.88 -0.98 2.54
CA ILE A 154 -14.29 -2.27 2.20
C ILE A 154 -15.31 -3.39 2.33
N LYS A 155 -16.07 -3.43 3.44
CA LYS A 155 -17.03 -4.49 3.71
C LYS A 155 -18.14 -4.52 2.65
N LYS A 156 -18.70 -3.36 2.34
CA LYS A 156 -19.75 -3.24 1.33
C LYS A 156 -19.24 -3.59 -0.07
N SER A 157 -18.01 -3.21 -0.38
CA SER A 157 -17.36 -3.58 -1.64
C SER A 157 -17.10 -5.08 -1.75
N ALA A 158 -16.71 -5.74 -0.66
CA ALA A 158 -16.58 -7.20 -0.60
C ALA A 158 -17.93 -7.91 -0.82
N GLU A 159 -19.00 -7.39 -0.21
CA GLU A 159 -20.35 -7.91 -0.40
C GLU A 159 -20.79 -7.80 -1.87
N ILE A 160 -20.58 -6.64 -2.51
CA ILE A 160 -20.85 -6.43 -3.95
C ILE A 160 -20.03 -7.38 -4.81
N ALA A 161 -18.73 -7.49 -4.57
CA ALA A 161 -17.87 -8.39 -5.33
C ALA A 161 -18.34 -9.85 -5.23
N LYS A 162 -18.67 -10.30 -4.03
CA LYS A 162 -19.19 -11.65 -3.78
C LYS A 162 -20.53 -11.90 -4.49
N GLU A 163 -21.47 -10.95 -4.43
CA GLU A 163 -22.77 -11.07 -5.10
C GLU A 163 -22.63 -11.23 -6.61
N HIS A 164 -21.65 -10.56 -7.22
CA HIS A 164 -21.40 -10.60 -8.66
C HIS A 164 -20.32 -11.59 -9.10
N GLY A 165 -19.76 -12.38 -8.19
CA GLY A 165 -18.71 -13.36 -8.48
C GLY A 165 -17.40 -12.76 -8.97
N LEU A 166 -17.05 -11.57 -8.46
CA LEU A 166 -15.82 -10.85 -8.78
C LEU A 166 -14.72 -11.20 -7.77
N ILE A 167 -13.47 -11.19 -8.20
CA ILE A 167 -12.30 -11.19 -7.30
C ILE A 167 -12.19 -9.80 -6.70
N SER A 168 -12.21 -9.70 -5.38
CA SER A 168 -12.04 -8.45 -4.65
C SER A 168 -10.60 -8.27 -4.19
N VAL A 169 -10.03 -7.09 -4.47
CA VAL A 169 -8.64 -6.73 -4.14
C VAL A 169 -8.60 -5.40 -3.43
N VAL A 170 -7.85 -5.31 -2.33
CA VAL A 170 -7.58 -4.05 -1.64
C VAL A 170 -6.08 -3.81 -1.58
N ASP A 171 -5.63 -2.67 -2.09
CA ASP A 171 -4.31 -2.11 -1.78
C ASP A 171 -4.39 -1.44 -0.39
N ASN A 172 -3.82 -2.10 0.61
CA ASN A 172 -3.82 -1.69 2.01
C ASN A 172 -2.52 -0.97 2.43
N THR A 173 -1.78 -0.43 1.45
CA THR A 173 -0.46 0.19 1.68
C THR A 173 -0.51 1.30 2.72
N PHE A 174 -1.53 2.17 2.69
CA PHE A 174 -1.61 3.35 3.56
C PHE A 174 -1.98 3.02 5.01
N MET A 175 -2.83 2.01 5.20
CA MET A 175 -3.29 1.64 6.55
C MET A 175 -2.42 0.58 7.20
N THR A 176 -1.71 -0.23 6.41
CA THR A 176 -0.93 -1.37 6.89
C THR A 176 -1.78 -2.43 7.61
N PRO A 177 -1.31 -3.67 7.79
CA PRO A 177 -2.03 -4.66 8.59
C PRO A 177 -2.07 -4.31 10.09
N TYR A 178 -1.40 -3.23 10.50
CA TYR A 178 -1.45 -2.76 11.88
C TYR A 178 -2.76 -2.06 12.21
N TYR A 179 -3.32 -1.31 11.25
CA TYR A 179 -4.55 -0.54 11.46
C TYR A 179 -5.76 -1.05 10.69
N GLN A 180 -5.59 -1.83 9.60
CA GLN A 180 -6.70 -2.31 8.78
C GLN A 180 -6.39 -3.71 8.26
N ASN A 181 -7.35 -4.64 8.32
CA ASN A 181 -7.23 -6.01 7.85
C ASN A 181 -8.38 -6.32 6.87
N PRO A 182 -8.23 -6.03 5.58
CA PRO A 182 -9.30 -6.22 4.58
C PRO A 182 -9.78 -7.67 4.43
N LEU A 183 -8.93 -8.68 4.66
CA LEU A 183 -9.38 -10.10 4.63
C LEU A 183 -10.44 -10.37 5.68
N ASP A 184 -10.37 -9.76 6.87
CA ASP A 184 -11.38 -9.90 7.92
C ASP A 184 -12.72 -9.23 7.55
N LEU A 185 -12.69 -8.31 6.56
CA LEU A 185 -13.85 -7.62 6.03
C LEU A 185 -14.45 -8.30 4.78
N GLY A 186 -13.90 -9.45 4.37
CA GLY A 186 -14.42 -10.27 3.29
C GLY A 186 -13.76 -10.10 1.92
N ILE A 187 -12.67 -9.37 1.84
CA ILE A 187 -11.84 -9.22 0.63
C ILE A 187 -11.09 -10.52 0.34
N ASP A 188 -10.92 -10.86 -0.94
CA ASP A 188 -10.22 -12.08 -1.38
C ASP A 188 -8.70 -11.91 -1.38
N ILE A 189 -8.18 -10.74 -1.78
CA ILE A 189 -6.76 -10.46 -1.91
C ILE A 189 -6.44 -9.11 -1.28
N VAL A 190 -5.42 -9.07 -0.43
CA VAL A 190 -4.82 -7.84 0.08
C VAL A 190 -3.43 -7.66 -0.50
N LEU A 191 -3.13 -6.44 -0.92
CA LEU A 191 -1.87 -6.07 -1.54
C LEU A 191 -1.22 -4.92 -0.77
N HIS A 192 0.10 -4.88 -0.76
CA HIS A 192 0.89 -3.79 -0.21
C HIS A 192 2.06 -3.43 -1.12
N SER A 193 2.28 -2.15 -1.34
CA SER A 193 3.62 -1.67 -1.63
C SER A 193 4.43 -1.70 -0.33
N ALA A 194 5.17 -2.79 -0.11
CA ALA A 194 5.96 -2.97 1.11
C ALA A 194 7.18 -2.04 1.18
N THR A 195 7.49 -1.35 0.08
CA THR A 195 8.40 -0.20 -0.02
C THR A 195 8.09 0.91 1.01
N LYS A 196 6.82 1.00 1.43
CA LYS A 196 6.28 2.06 2.29
C LYS A 196 6.42 1.68 3.77
N TYR A 197 5.37 1.81 4.56
CA TYR A 197 5.37 1.57 6.00
C TYR A 197 5.92 0.21 6.44
N LEU A 198 5.72 -0.86 5.64
CA LEU A 198 6.21 -2.20 5.99
C LEU A 198 7.75 -2.25 6.02
N GLY A 199 8.41 -1.73 5.01
CA GLY A 199 9.87 -1.52 5.01
C GLY A 199 10.27 -0.40 5.98
N GLY A 200 9.71 0.78 5.76
CA GLY A 200 9.73 1.92 6.69
C GLY A 200 11.07 2.64 6.85
N HIS A 201 12.10 2.32 6.07
CA HIS A 201 13.45 2.88 6.24
C HIS A 201 14.07 3.40 4.94
N SER A 202 13.26 3.64 3.91
CA SER A 202 13.68 4.17 2.59
C SER A 202 14.79 3.34 1.88
N ASP A 203 14.95 2.06 2.24
CA ASP A 203 16.08 1.21 1.86
C ASP A 203 15.68 -0.05 1.07
N VAL A 204 14.38 -0.30 0.84
CA VAL A 204 13.88 -1.48 0.13
C VAL A 204 12.72 -1.14 -0.81
N VAL A 205 12.71 -1.76 -1.97
CA VAL A 205 11.57 -1.76 -2.89
C VAL A 205 10.96 -3.17 -2.90
N ALA A 206 9.70 -3.30 -2.50
CA ALA A 206 9.04 -4.60 -2.39
C ALA A 206 7.52 -4.49 -2.56
N GLY A 207 6.89 -5.60 -2.93
CA GLY A 207 5.44 -5.79 -2.92
C GLY A 207 5.06 -7.04 -2.14
N LEU A 208 3.95 -7.00 -1.42
CA LEU A 208 3.43 -8.16 -0.70
C LEU A 208 1.96 -8.38 -1.06
N VAL A 209 1.56 -9.64 -1.09
CA VAL A 209 0.17 -10.06 -1.32
C VAL A 209 -0.20 -11.09 -0.27
N ALA A 210 -1.42 -11.03 0.27
CA ALA A 210 -1.99 -12.04 1.14
C ALA A 210 -3.40 -12.45 0.68
N THR A 211 -3.72 -13.73 0.85
CA THR A 211 -5.06 -14.29 0.57
C THR A 211 -5.35 -15.48 1.48
N SER A 212 -6.64 -15.78 1.67
CA SER A 212 -7.09 -17.03 2.33
C SER A 212 -7.66 -18.05 1.35
N ASP A 213 -7.83 -17.71 0.08
CA ASP A 213 -8.34 -18.58 -0.96
C ASP A 213 -7.23 -19.46 -1.55
N ASP A 214 -7.36 -20.77 -1.41
CA ASP A 214 -6.35 -21.75 -1.85
C ASP A 214 -6.18 -21.77 -3.38
N LYS A 215 -7.25 -21.50 -4.17
CA LYS A 215 -7.18 -21.47 -5.64
C LYS A 215 -6.49 -20.21 -6.15
N LEU A 216 -6.81 -19.06 -5.56
CA LEU A 216 -6.13 -17.81 -5.86
C LEU A 216 -4.64 -17.90 -5.48
N ALA A 217 -4.34 -18.53 -4.35
CA ALA A 217 -2.96 -18.76 -3.91
C ALA A 217 -2.18 -19.64 -4.89
N GLU A 218 -2.75 -20.77 -5.32
CA GLU A 218 -2.13 -21.64 -6.33
C GLU A 218 -1.84 -20.90 -7.63
N ARG A 219 -2.81 -20.10 -8.10
CA ARG A 219 -2.65 -19.30 -9.32
C ARG A 219 -1.59 -18.20 -9.17
N LEU A 220 -1.56 -17.49 -8.03
CA LEU A 220 -0.55 -16.47 -7.73
C LEU A 220 0.86 -17.09 -7.63
N ALA A 221 1.00 -18.25 -7.00
CA ALA A 221 2.28 -18.98 -6.95
C ALA A 221 2.77 -19.33 -8.36
N PHE A 222 1.90 -19.83 -9.21
CA PHE A 222 2.21 -20.14 -10.61
C PHE A 222 2.66 -18.88 -11.37
N ILE A 223 1.92 -17.77 -11.26
CA ILE A 223 2.24 -16.49 -11.90
C ILE A 223 3.58 -15.98 -11.40
N SER A 224 3.80 -15.95 -10.08
CA SER A 224 5.05 -15.48 -9.46
C SER A 224 6.27 -16.25 -9.98
N ASN A 225 6.17 -17.59 -9.99
CA ASN A 225 7.25 -18.44 -10.49
C ASN A 225 7.48 -18.30 -12.00
N SER A 226 6.40 -18.17 -12.79
CA SER A 226 6.47 -18.11 -14.26
C SER A 226 7.00 -16.76 -14.76
N THR A 227 6.64 -15.65 -14.09
CA THR A 227 7.04 -14.28 -14.46
C THR A 227 8.35 -13.83 -13.80
N GLY A 228 8.70 -14.45 -12.67
CA GLY A 228 9.97 -14.21 -11.99
C GLY A 228 10.05 -12.89 -11.22
N GLY A 229 8.93 -12.19 -10.98
CA GLY A 229 8.88 -10.91 -10.25
C GLY A 229 9.08 -11.04 -8.73
N ILE A 230 9.90 -11.98 -8.28
CA ILE A 230 10.11 -12.36 -6.88
C ILE A 230 10.99 -11.37 -6.12
N LEU A 231 10.81 -11.29 -4.80
CA LEU A 231 11.68 -10.52 -3.91
C LEU A 231 12.99 -11.27 -3.63
N GLY A 232 14.12 -10.55 -3.65
CA GLY A 232 15.44 -11.11 -3.33
C GLY A 232 15.62 -11.41 -1.82
N PRO A 233 16.56 -12.30 -1.45
CA PRO A 233 16.78 -12.66 -0.04
C PRO A 233 17.22 -11.49 0.83
N GLN A 234 18.09 -10.61 0.34
CA GLN A 234 18.57 -9.44 1.08
C GLN A 234 17.41 -8.47 1.38
N ASP A 235 16.57 -8.18 0.37
CA ASP A 235 15.41 -7.29 0.52
C ASP A 235 14.35 -7.93 1.43
N SER A 236 14.18 -9.26 1.34
CA SER A 236 13.29 -10.02 2.24
C SER A 236 13.73 -9.89 3.70
N TYR A 237 15.04 -9.97 3.98
CA TYR A 237 15.59 -9.78 5.32
C TYR A 237 15.35 -8.37 5.85
N LEU A 238 15.64 -7.33 5.05
CA LEU A 238 15.41 -5.94 5.42
C LEU A 238 13.92 -5.69 5.71
N LEU A 239 13.04 -6.27 4.90
CA LEU A 239 11.60 -6.12 5.06
C LEU A 239 11.10 -6.78 6.35
N VAL A 240 11.51 -8.02 6.66
CA VAL A 240 11.19 -8.68 7.94
C VAL A 240 11.66 -7.83 9.12
N ARG A 241 12.86 -7.26 9.01
CA ARG A 241 13.41 -6.37 10.05
C ARG A 241 12.59 -5.10 10.22
N GLY A 242 12.18 -4.45 9.13
CA GLY A 242 11.32 -3.27 9.14
C GLY A 242 9.94 -3.54 9.76
N ILE A 243 9.30 -4.66 9.41
CA ILE A 243 7.99 -5.07 9.92
C ILE A 243 7.99 -5.19 11.46
N LYS A 244 9.06 -5.67 12.06
CA LYS A 244 9.14 -5.85 13.53
C LYS A 244 8.97 -4.54 14.31
N THR A 245 9.25 -3.40 13.71
CA THR A 245 9.08 -2.07 14.35
C THR A 245 7.84 -1.33 13.86
N LEU A 246 7.03 -1.92 12.97
CA LEU A 246 5.88 -1.26 12.36
C LEU A 246 4.93 -0.64 13.39
N GLY A 247 4.56 -1.38 14.43
CA GLY A 247 3.63 -0.88 15.44
C GLY A 247 4.14 0.35 16.18
N LEU A 248 5.44 0.37 16.55
CA LEU A 248 6.05 1.52 17.21
C LEU A 248 6.05 2.76 16.30
N ARG A 249 6.38 2.56 15.01
CA ARG A 249 6.40 3.64 14.01
C ARG A 249 4.99 4.17 13.75
N MET A 250 4.03 3.31 13.50
CA MET A 250 2.65 3.72 13.22
C MET A 250 2.01 4.45 14.40
N GLU A 251 2.26 4.05 15.63
CA GLU A 251 1.75 4.74 16.82
C GLU A 251 2.37 6.13 17.00
N GLN A 252 3.68 6.29 16.75
CA GLN A 252 4.32 7.60 16.79
C GLN A 252 3.80 8.50 15.68
N ILE A 253 3.77 7.99 14.45
CA ILE A 253 3.23 8.69 13.27
C ILE A 253 1.79 9.17 13.55
N ASN A 254 0.94 8.29 14.10
CA ASN A 254 -0.47 8.61 14.36
C ASN A 254 -0.63 9.75 15.37
N ARG A 255 0.22 9.81 16.41
CA ARG A 255 0.26 10.94 17.36
C ARG A 255 0.64 12.25 16.67
N SER A 256 1.70 12.24 15.88
CA SER A 256 2.18 13.43 15.18
C SER A 256 1.16 13.94 14.15
N VAL A 257 0.51 13.05 13.42
CA VAL A 257 -0.54 13.36 12.42
C VAL A 257 -1.66 14.19 13.03
N ILE A 258 -2.15 13.82 14.21
CA ILE A 258 -3.28 14.55 14.86
C ILE A 258 -2.88 15.99 15.21
N GLU A 259 -1.68 16.21 15.72
CA GLU A 259 -1.20 17.56 16.06
C GLU A 259 -0.91 18.40 14.80
N ILE A 260 -0.31 17.80 13.77
CA ILE A 260 -0.08 18.46 12.48
C ILE A 260 -1.41 18.87 11.82
N ILE A 261 -2.43 18.01 11.83
CA ILE A 261 -3.76 18.32 11.27
C ILE A 261 -4.38 19.53 12.00
N LYS A 262 -4.32 19.55 13.34
CA LYS A 262 -4.83 20.68 14.12
C LYS A 262 -4.16 22.01 13.73
N MET A 263 -2.84 21.99 13.58
CA MET A 263 -2.07 23.17 13.16
C MET A 263 -2.45 23.58 11.74
N LEU A 264 -2.51 22.66 10.79
CA LEU A 264 -2.89 22.93 9.39
C LEU A 264 -4.29 23.53 9.27
N GLN A 265 -5.28 22.98 10.00
CA GLN A 265 -6.66 23.49 9.97
C GLN A 265 -6.80 24.89 10.57
N ALA A 266 -5.90 25.28 11.46
CA ALA A 266 -5.89 26.62 12.07
C ALA A 266 -5.08 27.64 11.27
N HIS A 267 -4.27 27.24 10.29
CA HIS A 267 -3.34 28.11 9.60
C HIS A 267 -4.00 28.86 8.43
N PRO A 268 -3.89 30.21 8.35
CA PRO A 268 -4.58 31.00 7.34
C PRO A 268 -4.14 30.76 5.89
N ALA A 269 -2.91 30.25 5.66
CA ALA A 269 -2.40 29.93 4.33
C ALA A 269 -2.92 28.58 3.81
N VAL A 270 -3.58 27.76 4.66
CA VAL A 270 -4.13 26.46 4.30
C VAL A 270 -5.61 26.61 3.96
N GLN A 271 -5.98 26.23 2.74
CA GLN A 271 -7.36 26.34 2.26
C GLN A 271 -8.20 25.12 2.66
N GLN A 272 -7.62 23.93 2.60
CA GLN A 272 -8.29 22.67 2.95
C GLN A 272 -7.26 21.64 3.40
N VAL A 273 -7.69 20.74 4.32
CA VAL A 273 -6.91 19.58 4.76
C VAL A 273 -7.71 18.31 4.46
N PHE A 274 -7.06 17.34 3.83
CA PHE A 274 -7.64 16.04 3.51
C PHE A 274 -7.00 14.97 4.38
N HIS A 275 -7.80 14.37 5.24
CA HIS A 275 -7.38 13.24 6.06
C HIS A 275 -8.60 12.53 6.67
N PRO A 276 -8.65 11.19 6.69
CA PRO A 276 -9.84 10.45 7.13
C PRO A 276 -10.14 10.56 8.64
N SER A 277 -9.23 11.08 9.46
CA SER A 277 -9.51 11.39 10.87
C SER A 277 -10.36 12.64 11.08
N ILE A 278 -10.51 13.49 10.08
CA ILE A 278 -11.30 14.73 10.15
C ILE A 278 -12.79 14.38 9.99
N GLU A 279 -13.64 14.81 10.93
CA GLU A 279 -15.08 14.47 10.93
C GLU A 279 -15.82 14.89 9.65
N SER A 280 -15.41 16.00 9.03
CA SER A 280 -15.99 16.47 7.77
C SER A 280 -15.42 15.78 6.53
N HIS A 281 -14.44 14.91 6.66
CA HIS A 281 -13.88 14.16 5.53
C HIS A 281 -14.92 13.15 5.01
N LEU A 282 -15.02 13.03 3.67
CA LEU A 282 -15.94 12.10 3.05
C LEU A 282 -15.69 10.67 3.53
N ASN A 283 -16.76 10.00 3.99
CA ASN A 283 -16.71 8.65 4.56
C ASN A 283 -15.86 8.50 5.85
N HIS A 284 -15.67 9.58 6.63
CA HIS A 284 -15.05 9.50 7.95
C HIS A 284 -15.62 8.37 8.81
N GLY A 285 -16.96 8.26 8.92
CA GLY A 285 -17.61 7.21 9.69
C GLY A 285 -17.29 5.78 9.21
N VAL A 286 -17.13 5.59 7.90
CA VAL A 286 -16.67 4.31 7.30
C VAL A 286 -15.24 4.01 7.73
N HIS A 287 -14.34 5.01 7.62
CA HIS A 287 -12.96 4.86 8.06
C HIS A 287 -12.87 4.43 9.53
N MET A 288 -13.58 5.13 10.41
CA MET A 288 -13.59 4.81 11.85
C MET A 288 -14.17 3.44 12.18
N ALA A 289 -15.02 2.88 11.30
CA ALA A 289 -15.61 1.55 11.48
C ALA A 289 -14.72 0.41 10.97
N GLN A 290 -13.85 0.67 10.00
CA GLN A 290 -13.02 -0.37 9.36
C GLN A 290 -11.54 -0.33 9.74
N ALA A 291 -11.08 0.70 10.47
CA ALA A 291 -9.68 0.87 10.84
C ALA A 291 -9.52 1.22 12.32
N ASP A 292 -8.41 0.75 12.93
CA ASP A 292 -8.06 0.98 14.34
C ASP A 292 -7.10 2.17 14.55
N GLY A 293 -6.88 2.97 13.51
CA GLY A 293 -6.00 4.13 13.52
C GLY A 293 -5.98 4.82 12.15
N HIS A 294 -4.96 5.63 11.92
CA HIS A 294 -4.89 6.47 10.73
C HIS A 294 -3.58 6.31 9.97
N THR A 295 -3.60 6.65 8.68
CA THR A 295 -2.38 6.75 7.86
C THR A 295 -1.50 7.92 8.31
N GLY A 296 -0.21 7.84 8.01
CA GLY A 296 0.74 8.95 8.19
C GLY A 296 0.77 9.95 7.04
N VAL A 297 -0.07 9.76 6.02
CA VAL A 297 -0.15 10.68 4.88
C VAL A 297 -1.21 11.72 5.16
N ILE A 298 -0.86 13.00 4.95
CA ILE A 298 -1.78 14.14 5.00
C ILE A 298 -1.67 14.87 3.66
N ALA A 299 -2.80 15.24 3.07
CA ALA A 299 -2.82 16.18 1.96
C ALA A 299 -3.49 17.48 2.41
N PHE A 300 -2.99 18.61 1.91
CA PHE A 300 -3.59 19.91 2.17
C PHE A 300 -3.36 20.86 0.99
N GLU A 301 -4.19 21.86 0.88
CA GLU A 301 -4.18 22.79 -0.23
C GLU A 301 -3.69 24.17 0.21
N VAL A 302 -2.70 24.68 -0.51
CA VAL A 302 -2.27 26.09 -0.46
C VAL A 302 -2.75 26.81 -1.70
N LYS A 303 -2.56 28.13 -1.76
CA LYS A 303 -3.13 28.99 -2.79
C LYS A 303 -2.86 28.52 -4.24
N ASP A 304 -1.62 28.17 -4.54
CA ASP A 304 -1.17 27.85 -5.90
C ASP A 304 0.18 27.11 -5.91
N THR A 305 0.66 26.77 -7.11
CA THR A 305 1.95 26.11 -7.32
C THR A 305 3.14 26.87 -6.73
N GLU A 306 3.14 28.20 -6.84
CA GLU A 306 4.28 28.99 -6.33
C GLU A 306 4.30 28.98 -4.81
N SER A 307 3.14 29.07 -4.15
CA SER A 307 2.99 28.88 -2.71
C SER A 307 3.47 27.49 -2.28
N ALA A 308 3.11 26.42 -3.01
CA ALA A 308 3.60 25.08 -2.73
C ALA A 308 5.13 24.96 -2.85
N LYS A 309 5.71 25.56 -3.88
CA LYS A 309 7.18 25.57 -4.06
C LYS A 309 7.90 26.40 -2.98
N GLN A 310 7.32 27.53 -2.56
CA GLN A 310 7.86 28.37 -1.48
C GLN A 310 7.84 27.61 -0.16
N LEU A 311 6.72 26.98 0.18
CA LEU A 311 6.58 26.12 1.35
C LEU A 311 7.67 25.04 1.40
N ILE A 312 7.82 24.25 0.32
CA ILE A 312 8.82 23.17 0.25
C ILE A 312 10.24 23.68 0.48
N LYS A 313 10.59 24.85 -0.06
CA LYS A 313 11.93 25.43 0.12
C LYS A 313 12.17 25.93 1.55
N ALA A 314 11.13 26.21 2.30
CA ALA A 314 11.19 26.73 3.66
C ALA A 314 11.18 25.61 4.73
N THR A 315 10.80 24.36 4.38
CA THR A 315 10.88 23.22 5.30
C THR A 315 12.30 22.72 5.47
N SER A 316 12.63 22.26 6.66
CA SER A 316 13.94 21.71 7.03
C SER A 316 13.90 20.19 7.29
N TYR A 317 12.83 19.70 7.89
CA TYR A 317 12.68 18.29 8.26
C TYR A 317 11.82 17.48 7.28
N TYR A 318 11.01 18.13 6.46
CA TYR A 318 10.26 17.48 5.39
C TYR A 318 11.08 17.43 4.11
N THR A 319 11.65 16.28 3.80
CA THR A 319 12.47 16.11 2.59
C THR A 319 11.60 16.06 1.34
N LEU A 320 11.91 16.90 0.35
CA LEU A 320 11.28 16.83 -0.97
C LEU A 320 11.70 15.54 -1.67
N ALA A 321 10.81 14.58 -1.72
CA ALA A 321 11.06 13.28 -2.36
C ALA A 321 9.77 12.60 -2.77
N GLU A 322 9.87 11.68 -3.73
CA GLU A 322 8.82 10.70 -3.98
C GLU A 322 8.82 9.62 -2.89
N SER A 323 7.73 8.90 -2.76
CA SER A 323 7.47 7.87 -1.76
C SER A 323 6.73 8.39 -0.54
N LEU A 324 6.64 7.57 0.50
CA LEU A 324 5.96 7.83 1.76
C LEU A 324 6.23 6.70 2.76
N GLY A 325 5.85 6.87 4.02
CA GLY A 325 5.77 5.79 5.01
C GLY A 325 7.11 5.33 5.57
N ALA A 326 8.13 6.18 5.48
CA ALA A 326 9.44 5.95 6.09
C ALA A 326 9.52 6.58 7.50
N VAL A 327 10.66 6.37 8.15
CA VAL A 327 10.99 6.99 9.44
C VAL A 327 11.22 8.50 9.28
N GLU A 328 11.66 8.94 8.09
CA GLU A 328 11.82 10.34 7.72
C GLU A 328 10.52 10.94 7.18
N SER A 329 10.24 12.19 7.53
CA SER A 329 9.14 12.96 6.96
C SER A 329 9.44 13.41 5.53
N LEU A 330 8.47 13.19 4.62
CA LEU A 330 8.60 13.55 3.21
C LEU A 330 7.50 14.55 2.80
N ILE A 331 7.82 15.40 1.82
CA ILE A 331 6.88 16.37 1.22
C ILE A 331 6.91 16.26 -0.30
N SER A 332 5.77 16.44 -0.94
CA SER A 332 5.64 16.39 -2.40
C SER A 332 4.47 17.24 -2.90
N VAL A 333 4.52 17.61 -4.19
CA VAL A 333 3.40 18.24 -4.92
C VAL A 333 2.87 17.20 -5.91
N PRO A 334 1.76 16.51 -5.63
CA PRO A 334 1.26 15.41 -6.44
C PRO A 334 1.11 15.76 -7.92
N ALA A 335 0.57 16.95 -8.25
CA ALA A 335 0.35 17.39 -9.62
C ALA A 335 1.65 17.48 -10.46
N LEU A 336 2.78 17.77 -9.82
CA LEU A 336 4.08 17.93 -10.47
C LEU A 336 4.99 16.70 -10.37
N MET A 337 4.66 15.74 -9.49
CA MET A 337 5.48 14.57 -9.17
C MET A 337 4.72 13.26 -9.39
N THR A 338 4.10 12.73 -8.36
CA THR A 338 3.51 11.38 -8.36
C THR A 338 2.35 11.20 -9.34
N HIS A 339 1.63 12.26 -9.71
CA HIS A 339 0.49 12.27 -10.62
C HIS A 339 0.77 13.07 -11.91
N ALA A 340 2.01 13.47 -12.17
CA ALA A 340 2.39 14.21 -13.37
C ALA A 340 2.09 13.45 -14.68
N SER A 341 2.02 12.11 -14.64
CA SER A 341 1.65 11.26 -15.78
C SER A 341 0.15 11.23 -16.09
N ILE A 342 -0.70 11.76 -15.20
CA ILE A 342 -2.15 11.85 -15.41
C ILE A 342 -2.44 13.19 -16.11
N PRO A 343 -3.26 13.21 -17.20
CA PRO A 343 -3.65 14.43 -17.89
C PRO A 343 -4.25 15.48 -16.94
N ALA A 344 -3.94 16.77 -17.17
CA ALA A 344 -4.31 17.86 -16.28
C ALA A 344 -5.83 18.02 -16.10
N ASP A 345 -6.60 17.77 -17.15
CA ASP A 345 -8.07 17.78 -17.12
C ASP A 345 -8.64 16.69 -16.22
N ILE A 346 -8.02 15.50 -16.24
CA ILE A 346 -8.40 14.38 -15.36
C ILE A 346 -8.02 14.73 -13.92
N ARG A 347 -6.80 15.25 -13.67
CA ARG A 347 -6.39 15.66 -12.31
C ARG A 347 -7.35 16.71 -11.74
N ALA A 348 -7.71 17.71 -12.54
CA ALA A 348 -8.65 18.77 -12.12
C ALA A 348 -10.04 18.19 -11.77
N LYS A 349 -10.54 17.25 -12.58
CA LYS A 349 -11.80 16.56 -12.33
C LYS A 349 -11.77 15.75 -11.02
N GLU A 350 -10.63 15.14 -10.70
CA GLU A 350 -10.43 14.40 -9.46
C GLU A 350 -10.12 15.31 -8.25
N GLY A 351 -10.03 16.62 -8.42
CA GLY A 351 -9.72 17.58 -7.33
C GLY A 351 -8.24 17.65 -6.97
N ILE A 352 -7.35 17.11 -7.83
CA ILE A 352 -5.89 17.22 -7.65
C ILE A 352 -5.44 18.56 -8.25
N THR A 353 -5.41 19.60 -7.41
CA THR A 353 -5.05 20.96 -7.82
C THR A 353 -3.54 21.13 -7.88
N ASP A 354 -3.11 22.22 -8.51
CA ASP A 354 -1.69 22.58 -8.58
C ASP A 354 -1.13 23.15 -7.25
N GLY A 355 -2.00 23.53 -6.32
CA GLY A 355 -1.67 23.94 -4.96
C GLY A 355 -1.73 22.82 -3.93
N LEU A 356 -2.05 21.58 -4.34
CA LEU A 356 -2.13 20.43 -3.46
C LEU A 356 -0.73 20.00 -3.02
N VAL A 357 -0.50 19.94 -1.73
CA VAL A 357 0.72 19.44 -1.08
C VAL A 357 0.38 18.15 -0.35
N ARG A 358 1.24 17.15 -0.46
CA ARG A 358 1.15 15.90 0.30
C ARG A 358 2.38 15.74 1.18
N ILE A 359 2.18 15.52 2.46
CA ILE A 359 3.23 15.12 3.40
C ILE A 359 3.04 13.66 3.82
N SER A 360 4.15 13.00 4.09
CA SER A 360 4.22 11.71 4.75
C SER A 360 4.97 11.91 6.06
N VAL A 361 4.27 11.77 7.17
CA VAL A 361 4.81 12.02 8.50
C VAL A 361 5.68 10.85 8.93
N GLY A 362 6.89 11.15 9.38
CA GLY A 362 7.85 10.19 9.93
C GLY A 362 7.70 10.02 11.46
N ILE A 363 8.81 9.67 12.10
CA ILE A 363 8.85 9.40 13.55
C ILE A 363 9.67 10.42 14.34
N GLU A 364 10.01 11.55 13.73
CA GLU A 364 10.67 12.68 14.38
C GLU A 364 9.81 13.21 15.53
N ASP A 365 10.38 14.04 16.38
CA ASP A 365 9.63 14.68 17.46
C ASP A 365 8.48 15.54 16.89
N THR A 366 7.30 15.33 17.44
CA THR A 366 6.06 15.95 16.94
C THR A 366 6.13 17.47 16.95
N GLU A 367 6.74 18.07 17.97
CA GLU A 367 6.88 19.54 18.10
C GLU A 367 7.77 20.09 17.01
N ASP A 368 8.90 19.43 16.68
CA ASP A 368 9.80 19.83 15.61
C ASP A 368 9.10 19.82 14.25
N LEU A 369 8.31 18.76 13.97
CA LEU A 369 7.55 18.67 12.72
C LEU A 369 6.46 19.74 12.59
N VAL A 370 5.75 20.04 13.68
CA VAL A 370 4.72 21.09 13.71
C VAL A 370 5.35 22.46 13.51
N ASP A 371 6.43 22.74 14.22
CA ASP A 371 7.10 24.06 14.18
C ASP A 371 7.75 24.30 12.81
N ASP A 372 8.40 23.27 12.21
CA ASP A 372 9.00 23.37 10.88
C ASP A 372 7.95 23.64 9.80
N LEU A 373 6.83 22.90 9.81
CA LEU A 373 5.77 23.11 8.84
C LEU A 373 5.06 24.47 9.04
N LYS A 374 4.84 24.87 10.29
CA LYS A 374 4.21 26.15 10.62
C LYS A 374 5.06 27.33 10.16
N GLN A 375 6.38 27.35 10.50
CA GLN A 375 7.26 28.43 10.09
C GLN A 375 7.37 28.53 8.55
N ALA A 376 7.32 27.40 7.86
CA ALA A 376 7.33 27.36 6.41
C ALA A 376 6.02 27.94 5.82
N LEU A 377 4.86 27.62 6.39
CA LEU A 377 3.56 28.22 6.02
C LEU A 377 3.48 29.70 6.32
N ASP A 378 4.10 30.18 7.41
CA ASP A 378 4.17 31.62 7.76
C ASP A 378 4.92 32.44 6.70
N THR A 379 5.64 31.83 5.76
CA THR A 379 6.29 32.51 4.63
C THR A 379 5.36 32.80 3.47
N LEU A 380 4.15 32.21 3.43
CA LEU A 380 3.18 32.35 2.34
C LEU A 380 2.28 33.55 2.53
#